data_3d6b2bd69c43f32546698ec7370f4c14
#
_entry.id   3d6b2bd69c43f32546698ec7370f4c14
#
_cell.length_a   1.000
_cell.length_b   1.000
_cell.length_c   1.000
_cell.angle_alpha   90.00
_cell.angle_beta   90.00
_cell.angle_gamma   90.00
#
_symmetry.space_group_name_H-M   'P 1'
#
loop_
_entity.id
_entity.type
_entity.pdbx_description
1 polymer ?
#
loop_
_entity_poly.entity_id
_entity_poly.type
_entity_poly.pdbx_seq_one_letter_code
_entity_poly.pdbx_strand_id
1 'polypeptide(L)'
;RRQRQMCIRDRRYVVPSAPGKRFPKDTKVTDMLYACYESAANGEDFSEQLDNIHARYQEIIDGLNLDFSLDLDFVQIKENFSNKAGADYAASRGECLNGKIMAAYLGFEFVDAAEVVRFNDDGSFNDEVTNTLLSERLQDCKTAVIPGFYGAKKDGTIVTFSRGGSDITGSLVALAVQADLYENWTDVSGFLIADPRIVKNPKSIETITYKELRELSYMGASVLHAVSYTHLRAHET
;
A
#
# COMPACT_ATOMS: atom_id res chain seq x y z
N ARG A 1 15.25 -19.36 -6.18
CA ARG A 1 13.91 -19.20 -6.79
C ARG A 1 12.82 -20.05 -6.08
N ARG A 2 13.04 -21.34 -5.82
CA ARG A 2 12.06 -22.21 -5.10
C ARG A 2 11.78 -21.75 -3.67
N GLN A 3 12.78 -21.26 -2.93
CA GLN A 3 12.63 -20.78 -1.56
C GLN A 3 11.81 -19.49 -1.48
N ARG A 4 11.98 -18.54 -2.43
CA ARG A 4 11.16 -17.31 -2.49
C ARG A 4 9.68 -17.60 -2.80
N GLN A 5 9.40 -18.54 -3.71
CA GLN A 5 8.02 -18.95 -4.00
C GLN A 5 7.37 -19.68 -2.81
N MET A 6 8.13 -20.45 -2.03
CA MET A 6 7.64 -21.10 -0.81
C MET A 6 7.26 -20.07 0.27
N CYS A 7 8.13 -19.09 0.54
CA CYS A 7 7.86 -18.03 1.51
C CYS A 7 6.60 -17.21 1.18
N ILE A 8 6.36 -16.88 -0.11
CA ILE A 8 5.16 -16.14 -0.52
C ILE A 8 3.89 -16.98 -0.36
N ARG A 9 3.94 -18.30 -0.58
CA ARG A 9 2.79 -19.20 -0.43
C ARG A 9 2.39 -19.46 1.03
N ASP A 10 3.33 -19.35 1.95
CA ASP A 10 3.08 -19.55 3.38
C ASP A 10 2.49 -18.31 4.05
N ARG A 11 2.49 -17.14 3.38
CA ARG A 11 1.97 -15.89 3.91
C ARG A 11 0.50 -15.76 3.59
N ARG A 12 -0.28 -15.45 4.62
CA ARG A 12 -1.72 -15.34 4.52
C ARG A 12 -2.17 -14.00 3.94
N TYR A 13 -1.45 -12.92 4.27
CA TYR A 13 -1.90 -11.56 3.96
C TYR A 13 -0.75 -10.75 3.36
N VAL A 14 -1.06 -9.99 2.32
CA VAL A 14 -0.10 -9.14 1.61
C VAL A 14 -0.68 -7.74 1.48
N VAL A 15 0.12 -6.73 1.84
CA VAL A 15 -0.26 -5.32 1.72
C VAL A 15 0.70 -4.65 0.74
N PRO A 16 0.31 -4.49 -0.54
CA PRO A 16 1.15 -3.86 -1.54
C PRO A 16 1.01 -2.34 -1.53
N SER A 17 2.11 -1.67 -1.91
CA SER A 17 2.11 -0.27 -2.34
C SER A 17 1.89 -0.17 -3.85
N ALA A 18 1.68 1.05 -4.37
CA ALA A 18 1.66 1.32 -5.80
C ALA A 18 2.99 0.96 -6.47
N PRO A 19 3.00 0.65 -7.78
CA PRO A 19 4.24 0.40 -8.51
C PRO A 19 5.19 1.58 -8.46
N GLY A 20 6.45 1.32 -8.11
CA GLY A 20 7.50 2.32 -8.07
C GLY A 20 7.99 2.75 -9.45
N LYS A 21 9.11 3.47 -9.49
CA LYS A 21 9.79 3.86 -10.74
C LYS A 21 10.44 2.64 -11.38
N ARG A 22 10.35 2.51 -12.71
CA ARG A 22 11.04 1.47 -13.50
C ARG A 22 12.54 1.77 -13.66
N PHE A 23 12.89 3.07 -13.67
CA PHE A 23 14.25 3.58 -13.80
C PHE A 23 14.36 4.97 -13.13
N PRO A 24 15.57 5.50 -12.85
CA PRO A 24 15.77 6.70 -12.02
C PRO A 24 15.01 7.96 -12.47
N LYS A 25 14.80 8.14 -13.79
CA LYS A 25 14.09 9.29 -14.37
C LYS A 25 12.59 9.04 -14.59
N ASP A 26 12.08 7.85 -14.25
CA ASP A 26 10.67 7.52 -14.43
C ASP A 26 9.78 8.27 -13.42
N THR A 27 8.52 8.46 -13.76
CA THR A 27 7.51 9.04 -12.88
C THR A 27 6.83 7.95 -12.07
N LYS A 28 6.59 8.18 -10.79
CA LYS A 28 5.80 7.24 -9.97
C LYS A 28 4.35 7.21 -10.45
N VAL A 29 3.72 6.05 -10.35
CA VAL A 29 2.30 5.89 -10.73
C VAL A 29 1.39 6.83 -9.95
N THR A 30 1.65 7.02 -8.66
CA THR A 30 0.87 7.94 -7.81
C THR A 30 0.97 9.39 -8.30
N ASP A 31 2.17 9.83 -8.73
CA ASP A 31 2.36 11.17 -9.29
C ASP A 31 1.64 11.33 -10.65
N MET A 32 1.64 10.26 -11.47
CA MET A 32 0.87 10.23 -12.73
C MET A 32 -0.63 10.34 -12.49
N LEU A 33 -1.14 9.63 -11.48
CA LEU A 33 -2.56 9.66 -11.10
C LEU A 33 -2.99 11.04 -10.60
N TYR A 34 -2.15 11.69 -9.77
CA TYR A 34 -2.41 13.05 -9.32
C TYR A 34 -2.47 14.03 -10.50
N ALA A 35 -1.48 14.01 -11.39
CA ALA A 35 -1.44 14.89 -12.56
C ALA A 35 -2.64 14.65 -13.50
N CYS A 36 -2.99 13.40 -13.75
CA CYS A 36 -4.16 13.01 -14.55
C CYS A 36 -5.47 13.55 -13.94
N TYR A 37 -5.64 13.38 -12.62
CA TYR A 37 -6.80 13.91 -11.91
C TYR A 37 -6.84 15.44 -11.91
N GLU A 38 -5.70 16.13 -11.77
CA GLU A 38 -5.64 17.58 -11.81
C GLU A 38 -6.12 18.14 -13.17
N SER A 39 -5.69 17.51 -14.29
CA SER A 39 -6.21 17.84 -15.63
C SER A 39 -7.72 17.64 -15.72
N ALA A 40 -8.24 16.51 -15.20
CA ALA A 40 -9.69 16.25 -15.17
C ALA A 40 -10.46 17.28 -14.33
N ALA A 41 -9.93 17.64 -13.15
CA ALA A 41 -10.55 18.62 -12.24
C ALA A 41 -10.61 20.03 -12.86
N ASN A 42 -9.63 20.38 -13.70
CA ASN A 42 -9.55 21.62 -14.46
C ASN A 42 -10.43 21.61 -15.73
N GLY A 43 -11.03 20.47 -16.08
CA GLY A 43 -11.86 20.31 -17.28
C GLY A 43 -11.04 20.14 -18.56
N GLU A 44 -9.76 19.76 -18.44
CA GLU A 44 -8.90 19.43 -19.56
C GLU A 44 -9.09 17.97 -20.00
N ASP A 45 -8.70 17.65 -21.22
CA ASP A 45 -8.67 16.25 -21.69
C ASP A 45 -7.51 15.52 -21.01
N PHE A 46 -7.85 14.46 -20.28
CA PHE A 46 -6.90 13.62 -19.55
C PHE A 46 -6.80 12.19 -20.11
N SER A 47 -7.42 11.94 -21.26
CA SER A 47 -7.52 10.60 -21.83
C SER A 47 -6.15 9.98 -22.08
N GLU A 48 -5.23 10.72 -22.72
CA GLU A 48 -3.87 10.25 -23.01
C GLU A 48 -3.09 9.94 -21.73
N GLN A 49 -3.25 10.76 -20.69
CA GLN A 49 -2.59 10.54 -19.41
C GLN A 49 -3.10 9.24 -18.74
N LEU A 50 -4.41 9.01 -18.79
CA LEU A 50 -5.02 7.80 -18.23
C LEU A 50 -4.63 6.56 -19.03
N ASP A 51 -4.58 6.64 -20.37
CA ASP A 51 -4.14 5.55 -21.23
C ASP A 51 -2.67 5.17 -20.98
N ASN A 52 -1.81 6.15 -20.72
CA ASN A 52 -0.41 5.92 -20.35
C ASN A 52 -0.28 5.19 -18.99
N ILE A 53 -1.16 5.51 -18.02
CA ILE A 53 -1.20 4.78 -16.74
C ILE A 53 -1.71 3.36 -16.97
N HIS A 54 -2.76 3.18 -17.77
CA HIS A 54 -3.31 1.87 -18.12
C HIS A 54 -2.24 0.99 -18.78
N ALA A 55 -1.55 1.51 -19.82
CA ALA A 55 -0.49 0.79 -20.51
C ALA A 55 0.60 0.32 -19.54
N ARG A 56 0.96 1.12 -18.54
CA ARG A 56 1.95 0.74 -17.53
C ARG A 56 1.51 -0.43 -16.65
N TYR A 57 0.24 -0.53 -16.29
CA TYR A 57 -0.31 -1.68 -15.58
C TYR A 57 -0.42 -2.90 -16.49
N GLN A 58 -0.79 -2.67 -17.77
CA GLN A 58 -0.85 -3.74 -18.76
C GLN A 58 0.52 -4.39 -18.99
N GLU A 59 1.61 -3.60 -19.03
CA GLU A 59 2.98 -4.13 -19.09
C GLU A 59 3.29 -5.09 -17.91
N ILE A 60 2.76 -4.83 -16.71
CA ILE A 60 2.94 -5.71 -15.56
C ILE A 60 2.14 -7.01 -15.74
N ILE A 61 0.89 -6.91 -16.17
CA ILE A 61 -0.01 -8.05 -16.41
C ILE A 61 0.59 -8.97 -17.48
N ASP A 62 1.03 -8.39 -18.60
CA ASP A 62 1.64 -9.13 -19.72
C ASP A 62 2.98 -9.77 -19.29
N GLY A 63 3.82 -9.03 -18.56
CA GLY A 63 5.09 -9.53 -18.05
C GLY A 63 4.95 -10.69 -17.06
N LEU A 64 3.82 -10.78 -16.37
CA LEU A 64 3.46 -11.87 -15.48
C LEU A 64 2.70 -13.01 -16.17
N ASN A 65 2.32 -12.85 -17.44
CA ASN A 65 1.46 -13.75 -18.22
C ASN A 65 0.14 -14.07 -17.49
N LEU A 66 -0.53 -13.04 -16.99
CA LEU A 66 -1.80 -13.19 -16.27
C LEU A 66 -2.98 -13.11 -17.24
N ASP A 67 -3.93 -14.02 -17.08
CA ASP A 67 -5.26 -13.90 -17.68
C ASP A 67 -6.14 -13.00 -16.79
N PHE A 68 -5.86 -11.70 -16.87
CA PHE A 68 -6.47 -10.68 -16.01
C PHE A 68 -6.51 -9.33 -16.74
N SER A 69 -7.60 -8.57 -16.58
CA SER A 69 -7.75 -7.23 -17.16
C SER A 69 -8.17 -6.22 -16.09
N LEU A 70 -7.71 -4.98 -16.25
CA LEU A 70 -8.12 -3.81 -15.49
C LEU A 70 -9.01 -2.85 -16.31
N ASP A 71 -9.46 -3.22 -17.49
CA ASP A 71 -10.22 -2.34 -18.39
C ASP A 71 -11.45 -1.71 -17.71
N LEU A 72 -12.21 -2.53 -16.96
CA LEU A 72 -13.37 -2.03 -16.22
C LEU A 72 -12.97 -1.06 -15.09
N ASP A 73 -11.86 -1.30 -14.45
CA ASP A 73 -11.31 -0.38 -13.43
C ASP A 73 -10.97 0.97 -14.04
N PHE A 74 -10.33 0.99 -15.23
CA PHE A 74 -9.98 2.23 -15.91
C PHE A 74 -11.19 2.99 -16.43
N VAL A 75 -12.24 2.29 -16.88
CA VAL A 75 -13.55 2.90 -17.20
C VAL A 75 -14.11 3.61 -15.96
N GLN A 76 -14.12 2.94 -14.81
CA GLN A 76 -14.63 3.51 -13.56
C GLN A 76 -13.77 4.67 -13.06
N ILE A 77 -12.45 4.59 -13.20
CA ILE A 77 -11.52 5.68 -12.85
C ILE A 77 -11.80 6.91 -13.72
N LYS A 78 -11.97 6.73 -15.03
CA LYS A 78 -12.30 7.81 -15.96
C LYS A 78 -13.60 8.52 -15.59
N GLU A 79 -14.63 7.76 -15.26
CA GLU A 79 -15.91 8.29 -14.79
C GLU A 79 -15.78 9.06 -13.48
N ASN A 80 -15.08 8.49 -12.50
CA ASN A 80 -14.88 9.12 -11.19
C ASN A 80 -14.01 10.40 -11.29
N PHE A 81 -13.02 10.43 -12.17
CA PHE A 81 -12.22 11.63 -12.42
C PHE A 81 -13.07 12.73 -13.05
N SER A 82 -13.93 12.38 -14.03
CA SER A 82 -14.87 13.32 -14.65
C SER A 82 -15.88 13.88 -13.63
N ASN A 83 -16.28 13.05 -12.64
CA ASN A 83 -17.17 13.43 -11.54
C ASN A 83 -16.44 14.09 -10.36
N LYS A 84 -15.15 14.39 -10.47
CA LYS A 84 -14.34 15.06 -9.46
C LYS A 84 -14.32 14.33 -8.10
N ALA A 85 -14.06 13.03 -8.13
CA ALA A 85 -14.06 12.17 -6.94
C ALA A 85 -12.98 12.49 -5.89
N GLY A 86 -12.05 13.39 -6.16
CA GLY A 86 -11.05 13.88 -5.22
C GLY A 86 -9.64 13.32 -5.46
N ALA A 87 -8.65 14.06 -4.98
CA ALA A 87 -7.24 13.71 -5.13
C ALA A 87 -6.88 12.42 -4.36
N ASP A 88 -7.48 12.19 -3.21
CA ASP A 88 -7.28 10.96 -2.42
C ASP A 88 -7.79 9.72 -3.17
N TYR A 89 -8.95 9.84 -3.83
CA TYR A 89 -9.44 8.79 -4.72
C TYR A 89 -8.42 8.50 -5.81
N ALA A 90 -7.92 9.53 -6.50
CA ALA A 90 -6.94 9.35 -7.57
C ALA A 90 -5.68 8.63 -7.08
N ALA A 91 -5.09 9.12 -5.98
CA ALA A 91 -3.89 8.53 -5.40
C ALA A 91 -4.08 7.06 -5.02
N SER A 92 -5.20 6.74 -4.36
CA SER A 92 -5.50 5.37 -3.90
C SER A 92 -5.59 4.34 -5.02
N ARG A 93 -5.86 4.75 -6.26
CA ARG A 93 -5.94 3.82 -7.41
C ARG A 93 -4.61 3.15 -7.70
N GLY A 94 -3.50 3.80 -7.36
CA GLY A 94 -2.17 3.20 -7.50
C GLY A 94 -2.04 1.87 -6.75
N GLU A 95 -2.34 1.88 -5.47
CA GLU A 95 -2.31 0.71 -4.61
C GLU A 95 -3.44 -0.27 -4.92
N CYS A 96 -4.64 0.24 -5.19
CA CYS A 96 -5.81 -0.58 -5.51
C CYS A 96 -5.57 -1.45 -6.76
N LEU A 97 -5.12 -0.87 -7.87
CA LEU A 97 -4.85 -1.59 -9.11
C LEU A 97 -3.71 -2.59 -8.94
N ASN A 98 -2.63 -2.19 -8.26
CA ASN A 98 -1.52 -3.11 -7.96
C ASN A 98 -1.96 -4.26 -7.05
N GLY A 99 -2.82 -3.98 -6.08
CA GLY A 99 -3.40 -4.99 -5.20
C GLY A 99 -4.22 -6.03 -5.97
N LYS A 100 -5.02 -5.60 -6.94
CA LYS A 100 -5.80 -6.51 -7.80
C LYS A 100 -4.90 -7.42 -8.65
N ILE A 101 -3.85 -6.86 -9.28
CA ILE A 101 -2.86 -7.66 -10.03
C ILE A 101 -2.16 -8.66 -9.11
N MET A 102 -1.74 -8.22 -7.93
CA MET A 102 -1.06 -9.09 -6.97
C MET A 102 -1.98 -10.20 -6.46
N ALA A 103 -3.25 -9.92 -6.22
CA ALA A 103 -4.25 -10.92 -5.85
C ALA A 103 -4.42 -11.97 -6.93
N ALA A 104 -4.56 -11.54 -8.20
CA ALA A 104 -4.64 -12.43 -9.36
C ALA A 104 -3.36 -13.29 -9.50
N TYR A 105 -2.18 -12.69 -9.36
CA TYR A 105 -0.90 -13.39 -9.47
C TYR A 105 -0.68 -14.45 -8.38
N LEU A 106 -1.08 -14.15 -7.14
CA LEU A 106 -0.92 -15.05 -6.00
C LEU A 106 -2.06 -16.07 -5.88
N GLY A 107 -3.19 -15.85 -6.55
CA GLY A 107 -4.43 -16.60 -6.34
C GLY A 107 -5.04 -16.33 -4.97
N PHE A 108 -4.87 -15.11 -4.44
CA PHE A 108 -5.38 -14.68 -3.15
C PHE A 108 -6.66 -13.86 -3.34
N GLU A 109 -7.48 -13.79 -2.30
CA GLU A 109 -8.64 -12.92 -2.29
C GLU A 109 -8.23 -11.44 -2.28
N PHE A 110 -8.87 -10.62 -3.10
CA PHE A 110 -8.71 -9.17 -3.04
C PHE A 110 -9.72 -8.59 -2.06
N VAL A 111 -9.23 -7.82 -1.09
CA VAL A 111 -10.04 -7.08 -0.13
C VAL A 111 -9.75 -5.60 -0.28
N ASP A 112 -10.72 -4.81 -0.75
CA ASP A 112 -10.53 -3.37 -0.91
C ASP A 112 -10.33 -2.70 0.47
N ALA A 113 -9.26 -1.91 0.60
CA ALA A 113 -9.00 -1.17 1.83
C ALA A 113 -10.16 -0.22 2.20
N ALA A 114 -10.90 0.29 1.22
CA ALA A 114 -12.09 1.09 1.45
C ALA A 114 -13.22 0.36 2.21
N GLU A 115 -13.24 -0.97 2.19
CA GLU A 115 -14.22 -1.78 2.93
C GLU A 115 -13.85 -1.95 4.39
N VAL A 116 -12.56 -1.93 4.73
CA VAL A 116 -12.05 -2.37 6.04
C VAL A 116 -11.25 -1.32 6.81
N VAL A 117 -10.75 -0.29 6.14
CA VAL A 117 -10.02 0.84 6.77
C VAL A 117 -10.94 2.05 6.84
N ARG A 118 -11.20 2.54 8.04
CA ARG A 118 -12.16 3.62 8.29
C ARG A 118 -11.53 4.90 8.79
N PHE A 119 -12.05 5.99 8.24
CA PHE A 119 -11.79 7.35 8.70
C PHE A 119 -13.09 7.97 9.22
N ASN A 120 -12.97 8.86 10.21
CA ASN A 120 -14.06 9.67 10.72
C ASN A 120 -14.45 10.77 9.71
N ASP A 121 -15.59 11.42 9.92
CA ASP A 121 -16.07 12.48 9.03
C ASP A 121 -15.10 13.68 8.97
N ASP A 122 -14.33 13.93 10.03
CA ASP A 122 -13.29 14.96 10.09
C ASP A 122 -11.98 14.56 9.38
N GLY A 123 -11.91 13.34 8.84
CA GLY A 123 -10.71 12.80 8.17
C GLY A 123 -9.69 12.17 9.10
N SER A 124 -9.93 12.12 10.41
CA SER A 124 -9.06 11.39 11.34
C SER A 124 -9.24 9.88 11.19
N PHE A 125 -8.16 9.13 11.40
CA PHE A 125 -8.21 7.67 11.35
C PHE A 125 -9.01 7.08 12.50
N ASN A 126 -9.87 6.09 12.20
CA ASN A 126 -10.68 5.38 13.20
C ASN A 126 -10.11 3.97 13.43
N ASP A 127 -9.25 3.85 14.43
CA ASP A 127 -8.54 2.62 14.77
C ASP A 127 -9.50 1.51 15.23
N GLU A 128 -10.45 1.83 16.11
CA GLU A 128 -11.37 0.85 16.71
C GLU A 128 -12.25 0.18 15.65
N VAL A 129 -12.88 0.99 14.80
CA VAL A 129 -13.75 0.49 13.72
C VAL A 129 -12.93 -0.29 12.69
N THR A 130 -11.74 0.21 12.34
CA THR A 130 -10.84 -0.48 11.41
C THR A 130 -10.42 -1.85 11.91
N ASN A 131 -9.99 -1.95 13.17
CA ASN A 131 -9.59 -3.22 13.76
C ASN A 131 -10.75 -4.22 13.80
N THR A 132 -11.95 -3.78 14.11
CA THR A 132 -13.15 -4.62 14.10
C THR A 132 -13.42 -5.14 12.69
N LEU A 133 -13.51 -4.25 11.70
CA LEU A 133 -13.81 -4.63 10.31
C LEU A 133 -12.74 -5.55 9.70
N LEU A 134 -11.45 -5.26 9.94
CA LEU A 134 -10.35 -6.12 9.48
C LEU A 134 -10.43 -7.50 10.12
N SER A 135 -10.63 -7.58 11.44
CA SER A 135 -10.72 -8.85 12.15
C SER A 135 -11.89 -9.70 11.65
N GLU A 136 -13.08 -9.11 11.51
CA GLU A 136 -14.27 -9.80 11.00
C GLU A 136 -14.07 -10.24 9.54
N ARG A 137 -13.58 -9.34 8.68
CA ARG A 137 -13.41 -9.62 7.25
C ARG A 137 -12.35 -10.69 6.97
N LEU A 138 -11.29 -10.74 7.77
CA LEU A 138 -10.17 -11.66 7.57
C LEU A 138 -10.28 -12.96 8.39
N GLN A 139 -11.25 -13.07 9.30
CA GLN A 139 -11.41 -14.23 10.16
C GLN A 139 -11.53 -15.55 9.38
N ASP A 140 -12.35 -15.56 8.33
CA ASP A 140 -12.60 -16.72 7.49
C ASP A 140 -11.79 -16.73 6.19
N CYS A 141 -10.96 -15.71 5.99
CA CYS A 141 -10.14 -15.57 4.81
C CYS A 141 -8.80 -16.29 5.00
N LYS A 142 -8.52 -17.27 4.15
CA LYS A 142 -7.25 -18.02 4.23
C LYS A 142 -6.07 -17.17 3.78
N THR A 143 -6.25 -16.42 2.69
CA THR A 143 -5.22 -15.60 2.07
C THR A 143 -5.86 -14.37 1.45
N ALA A 144 -5.30 -13.18 1.68
CA ALA A 144 -5.81 -11.95 1.06
C ALA A 144 -4.69 -10.99 0.67
N VAL A 145 -5.02 -10.15 -0.32
CA VAL A 145 -4.27 -8.93 -0.66
C VAL A 145 -5.14 -7.74 -0.31
N ILE A 146 -4.63 -6.88 0.56
CA ILE A 146 -5.29 -5.66 1.01
C ILE A 146 -4.42 -4.48 0.54
N PRO A 147 -4.86 -3.62 -0.39
CA PRO A 147 -4.08 -2.45 -0.79
C PRO A 147 -3.76 -1.57 0.41
N GLY A 148 -2.53 -1.06 0.49
CA GLY A 148 -2.13 -0.13 1.52
C GLY A 148 -2.57 1.30 1.23
N PHE A 149 -2.21 2.24 2.12
CA PHE A 149 -2.24 3.69 1.94
C PHE A 149 -3.60 4.38 2.10
N TYR A 150 -4.74 3.75 1.87
CA TYR A 150 -6.04 4.41 1.89
C TYR A 150 -7.11 3.63 2.67
N GLY A 151 -8.21 4.28 2.90
CA GLY A 151 -9.46 3.74 3.41
C GLY A 151 -10.62 4.64 3.00
N ALA A 152 -11.75 4.54 3.69
CA ALA A 152 -12.93 5.35 3.38
C ALA A 152 -13.62 5.88 4.64
N LYS A 153 -14.32 7.01 4.48
CA LYS A 153 -15.32 7.50 5.43
C LYS A 153 -16.58 6.63 5.36
N LYS A 154 -17.52 6.89 6.25
CA LYS A 154 -18.80 6.18 6.29
C LYS A 154 -19.64 6.36 5.02
N ASP A 155 -19.55 7.51 4.38
CA ASP A 155 -20.22 7.83 3.11
C ASP A 155 -19.54 7.25 1.86
N GLY A 156 -18.41 6.54 2.03
CA GLY A 156 -17.62 5.96 0.94
C GLY A 156 -16.55 6.90 0.37
N THR A 157 -16.45 8.14 0.86
CA THR A 157 -15.39 9.07 0.43
C THR A 157 -14.02 8.50 0.78
N ILE A 158 -13.16 8.36 -0.22
CA ILE A 158 -11.79 7.85 -0.04
C ILE A 158 -10.94 8.89 0.69
N VAL A 159 -10.14 8.41 1.63
CA VAL A 159 -9.14 9.20 2.38
C VAL A 159 -7.83 8.44 2.38
N THR A 160 -6.72 9.15 2.20
CA THR A 160 -5.37 8.56 2.22
C THR A 160 -4.63 8.91 3.51
N PHE A 161 -3.72 8.02 3.94
CA PHE A 161 -2.79 8.35 5.00
C PHE A 161 -1.73 9.35 4.48
N SER A 162 -1.35 10.31 5.31
CA SER A 162 -0.43 11.38 4.90
C SER A 162 1.00 10.91 4.60
N ARG A 163 1.47 9.84 5.25
CA ARG A 163 2.80 9.23 5.07
C ARG A 163 2.79 7.77 5.52
N GLY A 164 3.62 6.94 4.85
CA GLY A 164 3.84 5.54 5.26
C GLY A 164 2.56 4.71 5.30
N GLY A 165 1.56 5.06 4.48
CA GLY A 165 0.22 4.49 4.58
C GLY A 165 0.20 2.98 4.37
N SER A 166 1.04 2.46 3.48
CA SER A 166 1.14 1.00 3.29
C SER A 166 1.75 0.30 4.51
N ASP A 167 2.73 0.92 5.17
CA ASP A 167 3.31 0.39 6.41
C ASP A 167 2.27 0.40 7.54
N ILE A 168 1.46 1.49 7.62
CA ILE A 168 0.36 1.59 8.59
C ILE A 168 -0.66 0.50 8.32
N THR A 169 -1.13 0.35 7.08
CA THR A 169 -2.09 -0.70 6.72
C THR A 169 -1.53 -2.09 7.01
N GLY A 170 -0.25 -2.35 6.71
CA GLY A 170 0.41 -3.61 7.02
C GLY A 170 0.42 -3.93 8.51
N SER A 171 0.69 -2.94 9.36
CA SER A 171 0.66 -3.12 10.82
C SER A 171 -0.76 -3.34 11.37
N LEU A 172 -1.77 -2.66 10.80
CA LEU A 172 -3.18 -2.86 11.14
C LEU A 172 -3.65 -4.27 10.79
N VAL A 173 -3.31 -4.75 9.59
CA VAL A 173 -3.61 -6.13 9.18
C VAL A 173 -2.93 -7.13 10.10
N ALA A 174 -1.63 -6.94 10.41
CA ALA A 174 -0.89 -7.82 11.31
C ALA A 174 -1.53 -7.89 12.70
N LEU A 175 -1.98 -6.74 13.24
CA LEU A 175 -2.70 -6.67 14.51
C LEU A 175 -4.04 -7.42 14.43
N ALA A 176 -4.85 -7.13 13.42
CA ALA A 176 -6.20 -7.68 13.29
C ALA A 176 -6.22 -9.20 13.15
N VAL A 177 -5.20 -9.79 12.49
CA VAL A 177 -5.07 -11.25 12.32
C VAL A 177 -4.18 -11.90 13.37
N GLN A 178 -3.68 -11.15 14.36
CA GLN A 178 -2.76 -11.63 15.39
C GLN A 178 -1.56 -12.36 14.76
N ALA A 179 -0.90 -11.71 13.80
CA ALA A 179 0.16 -12.34 13.02
C ALA A 179 1.37 -12.71 13.90
N ASP A 180 1.87 -13.93 13.75
CA ASP A 180 3.11 -14.38 14.40
C ASP A 180 4.35 -13.67 13.85
N LEU A 181 4.29 -13.22 12.58
CA LEU A 181 5.38 -12.56 11.89
C LEU A 181 4.85 -11.49 10.94
N TYR A 182 5.38 -10.28 11.06
CA TYR A 182 5.22 -9.19 10.09
C TYR A 182 6.53 -8.94 9.37
N GLU A 183 6.52 -8.99 8.06
CA GLU A 183 7.68 -8.70 7.22
C GLU A 183 7.43 -7.47 6.36
N ASN A 184 8.29 -6.47 6.46
CA ASN A 184 8.31 -5.32 5.58
C ASN A 184 9.34 -5.50 4.46
N TRP A 185 8.86 -5.60 3.23
CA TRP A 185 9.68 -5.76 2.03
C TRP A 185 9.90 -4.40 1.38
N THR A 186 11.14 -3.95 1.40
CA THR A 186 11.55 -2.64 0.88
C THR A 186 12.76 -2.79 -0.06
N ASP A 187 13.10 -1.72 -0.76
CA ASP A 187 14.25 -1.62 -1.67
C ASP A 187 15.59 -1.39 -0.97
N VAL A 188 15.58 -1.29 0.37
CA VAL A 188 16.79 -1.17 1.20
C VAL A 188 17.03 -2.45 2.00
N SER A 189 18.31 -2.71 2.33
CA SER A 189 18.73 -3.94 3.01
C SER A 189 18.46 -3.97 4.53
N GLY A 190 17.57 -3.11 5.02
CA GLY A 190 17.23 -2.98 6.42
C GLY A 190 17.88 -1.78 7.08
N PHE A 191 17.98 -1.81 8.42
CA PHE A 191 18.57 -0.72 9.19
C PHE A 191 20.09 -0.81 9.18
N LEU A 192 20.75 0.34 9.02
CA LEU A 192 22.20 0.48 9.09
C LEU A 192 22.58 1.17 10.40
N ILE A 193 23.75 0.82 10.94
CA ILE A 193 24.27 1.44 12.18
C ILE A 193 24.68 2.92 12.01
N ALA A 194 24.82 3.38 10.76
CA ALA A 194 25.16 4.75 10.42
C ALA A 194 24.62 5.12 9.04
N ASP A 195 24.49 6.42 8.77
CA ASP A 195 24.08 6.93 7.46
C ASP A 195 25.15 6.59 6.39
N PRO A 196 24.80 5.87 5.31
CA PRO A 196 25.72 5.49 4.25
C PRO A 196 26.29 6.69 3.47
N ARG A 197 25.69 7.87 3.60
CA ARG A 197 26.20 9.12 3.03
C ARG A 197 27.37 9.70 3.84
N ILE A 198 27.49 9.30 5.12
CA ILE A 198 28.52 9.78 6.05
C ILE A 198 29.58 8.70 6.28
N VAL A 199 29.15 7.47 6.51
CA VAL A 199 30.03 6.33 6.80
C VAL A 199 30.06 5.38 5.62
N LYS A 200 31.23 5.13 5.07
CA LYS A 200 31.41 4.20 3.95
C LYS A 200 31.22 2.76 4.42
N ASN A 201 30.30 2.03 3.78
CA ASN A 201 29.97 0.64 4.07
C ASN A 201 29.54 0.39 5.54
N PRO A 202 28.49 1.05 6.04
CA PRO A 202 28.00 0.80 7.39
C PRO A 202 27.43 -0.62 7.47
N LYS A 203 27.56 -1.25 8.65
CA LYS A 203 27.00 -2.60 8.88
C LYS A 203 25.48 -2.52 9.04
N SER A 204 24.79 -3.58 8.62
CA SER A 204 23.36 -3.76 8.88
C SER A 204 23.13 -4.13 10.35
N ILE A 205 22.02 -3.67 10.91
CA ILE A 205 21.52 -4.08 12.22
C ILE A 205 20.72 -5.38 12.01
N GLU A 206 21.18 -6.48 12.60
CA GLU A 206 20.53 -7.79 12.45
C GLU A 206 19.30 -7.93 13.35
N THR A 207 19.36 -7.37 14.55
CA THR A 207 18.30 -7.42 15.54
C THR A 207 18.21 -6.09 16.27
N ILE A 208 17.02 -5.57 16.43
CA ILE A 208 16.76 -4.30 17.11
C ILE A 208 15.46 -4.44 17.92
N THR A 209 15.45 -3.87 19.12
CA THR A 209 14.24 -3.80 19.92
C THR A 209 13.30 -2.70 19.44
N TYR A 210 12.00 -2.81 19.71
CA TYR A 210 11.04 -1.75 19.37
C TYR A 210 11.37 -0.41 20.01
N LYS A 211 11.96 -0.42 21.21
CA LYS A 211 12.41 0.80 21.88
C LYS A 211 13.52 1.50 21.10
N GLU A 212 14.54 0.76 20.70
CA GLU A 212 15.66 1.28 19.89
C GLU A 212 15.19 1.74 18.52
N LEU A 213 14.29 0.98 17.90
CA LEU A 213 13.70 1.30 16.60
C LEU A 213 12.91 2.63 16.65
N ARG A 214 12.16 2.84 17.72
CA ARG A 214 11.43 4.10 17.95
C ARG A 214 12.40 5.27 18.12
N GLU A 215 13.47 5.12 18.89
CA GLU A 215 14.50 6.16 19.06
C GLU A 215 15.17 6.49 17.71
N LEU A 216 15.54 5.47 16.92
CA LEU A 216 16.09 5.67 15.58
C LEU A 216 15.14 6.44 14.66
N SER A 217 13.84 6.16 14.72
CA SER A 217 12.82 6.87 13.93
C SER A 217 12.70 8.34 14.34
N TYR A 218 12.77 8.66 15.62
CA TYR A 218 12.82 10.05 16.10
C TYR A 218 14.09 10.78 15.67
N MET A 219 15.20 10.07 15.52
CA MET A 219 16.46 10.62 15.03
C MET A 219 16.55 10.72 13.50
N GLY A 220 15.47 10.39 12.77
CA GLY A 220 15.36 10.57 11.32
C GLY A 220 15.68 9.33 10.48
N ALA A 221 15.84 8.15 11.07
CA ALA A 221 15.92 6.89 10.32
C ALA A 221 14.54 6.54 9.73
N SER A 222 14.39 6.66 8.41
CA SER A 222 13.10 6.62 7.71
C SER A 222 12.79 5.27 7.04
N VAL A 223 13.16 4.15 7.64
CA VAL A 223 12.89 2.82 7.06
C VAL A 223 11.45 2.37 7.30
N LEU A 224 10.86 2.72 8.45
CA LEU A 224 9.45 2.46 8.77
C LEU A 224 8.82 3.71 9.40
N HIS A 225 7.51 3.88 9.22
CA HIS A 225 6.80 5.00 9.84
C HIS A 225 6.58 4.75 11.34
N ALA A 226 6.77 5.79 12.19
CA ALA A 226 6.67 5.67 13.65
C ALA A 226 5.32 5.12 14.16
N VAL A 227 4.22 5.36 13.43
CA VAL A 227 2.88 4.87 13.77
C VAL A 227 2.78 3.35 13.62
N SER A 228 3.50 2.74 12.67
CA SER A 228 3.49 1.28 12.47
C SER A 228 3.97 0.52 13.71
N TYR A 229 4.89 1.10 14.51
CA TYR A 229 5.42 0.47 15.72
C TYR A 229 4.40 0.41 16.86
N THR A 230 3.51 1.39 16.97
CA THR A 230 2.50 1.41 18.04
C THR A 230 1.48 0.32 17.88
N HIS A 231 1.12 -0.02 16.64
CA HIS A 231 0.17 -1.11 16.34
C HIS A 231 0.81 -2.49 16.47
N LEU A 232 2.06 -2.67 16.02
CA LEU A 232 2.77 -3.96 16.14
C LEU A 232 3.07 -4.34 17.60
N ARG A 233 3.29 -3.35 18.48
CA ARG A 233 3.62 -3.58 19.89
C ARG A 233 2.44 -4.10 20.73
N ALA A 234 1.20 -3.96 20.29
CA ALA A 234 0.03 -4.40 21.05
C ALA A 234 0.02 -5.92 21.36
N HIS A 235 0.93 -6.70 20.77
CA HIS A 235 1.06 -8.15 20.95
C HIS A 235 2.23 -8.58 21.86
N GLU A 236 3.05 -7.67 22.38
CA GLU A 236 4.19 -8.03 23.25
C GLU A 236 3.84 -8.11 24.75
N THR A 237 2.59 -8.26 25.11
CA THR A 237 2.19 -8.48 26.52
C THR A 237 1.89 -9.94 26.83
#